data_6c69217352990c9703e224a635ab7cf7
#
_entry.id   6c69217352990c9703e224a635ab7cf7
#
_cell.length_a   1.000
_cell.length_b   1.000
_cell.length_c   1.000
_cell.angle_alpha   90.00
_cell.angle_beta   90.00
_cell.angle_gamma   90.00
#
_symmetry.space_group_name_H-M   'P 1'
#
loop_
_entity.id
_entity.type
_entity.pdbx_description
1 polymer ?
#
loop_
_entity_poly.entity_id
_entity_poly.type
_entity_poly.pdbx_seq_one_letter_code
_entity_poly.pdbx_strand_id
1 'polypeptide(L)'
;MAEITASLVKELRERTGAGMMECKKALVEANGDIELAIDNMRKSGQAKAAKKAGRVAAEGVILARVQNGFGVLVEMNCETDFVAKDAGFLGLANEVADFAAANKGATIEQLQAQFEEKRAALVAKIGENMTIRRVAYIEGDVVGSYLHGAKIGVLVAGKGADDELLKHIAMHVAASRPDYVNPSDVPAEVVEHERNIQVDIAMLSLIHISEPTR
;
A
#
# COMPACT_ATOMS: atom_id res chain seq x y z
N MET A 1 -23.80 -39.89 -6.93
CA MET A 1 -23.26 -38.53 -7.08
C MET A 1 -24.39 -37.58 -6.77
N ALA A 2 -24.20 -36.65 -5.85
CA ALA A 2 -25.22 -35.63 -5.56
C ALA A 2 -25.47 -34.79 -6.82
N GLU A 3 -26.72 -34.51 -7.13
CA GLU A 3 -27.08 -33.66 -8.26
C GLU A 3 -26.72 -32.20 -7.95
N ILE A 4 -25.76 -31.66 -8.68
CA ILE A 4 -25.34 -30.28 -8.50
C ILE A 4 -26.34 -29.37 -9.22
N THR A 5 -27.25 -28.77 -8.46
CA THR A 5 -28.31 -27.91 -9.00
C THR A 5 -27.76 -26.48 -9.24
N ALA A 6 -28.41 -25.76 -10.16
CA ALA A 6 -28.06 -24.35 -10.43
C ALA A 6 -28.26 -23.46 -9.20
N SER A 7 -29.18 -23.80 -8.30
CA SER A 7 -29.41 -23.10 -7.03
C SER A 7 -28.24 -23.25 -6.07
N LEU A 8 -27.65 -24.43 -5.92
CA LEU A 8 -26.46 -24.66 -5.10
C LEU A 8 -25.24 -23.86 -5.62
N VAL A 9 -25.07 -23.84 -6.96
CA VAL A 9 -23.98 -23.03 -7.57
C VAL A 9 -24.20 -21.55 -7.32
N LYS A 10 -25.42 -21.06 -7.41
CA LYS A 10 -25.77 -19.67 -7.13
C LYS A 10 -25.50 -19.32 -5.67
N GLU A 11 -25.95 -20.16 -4.74
CA GLU A 11 -25.73 -19.97 -3.30
C GLU A 11 -24.24 -19.92 -2.95
N LEU A 12 -23.45 -20.89 -3.44
CA LEU A 12 -22.01 -20.90 -3.23
C LEU A 12 -21.34 -19.64 -3.81
N ARG A 13 -21.80 -19.17 -4.98
CA ARG A 13 -21.30 -17.95 -5.59
C ARG A 13 -21.64 -16.70 -4.78
N GLU A 14 -22.84 -16.60 -4.24
CA GLU A 14 -23.25 -15.47 -3.38
C GLU A 14 -22.42 -15.43 -2.09
N ARG A 15 -22.09 -16.59 -1.51
CA ARG A 15 -21.29 -16.71 -0.28
C ARG A 15 -19.78 -16.46 -0.51
N THR A 16 -19.23 -16.86 -1.65
CA THR A 16 -17.79 -16.80 -1.92
C THR A 16 -17.37 -15.68 -2.88
N GLY A 17 -18.30 -15.18 -3.69
CA GLY A 17 -18.00 -14.22 -4.76
C GLY A 17 -17.16 -14.79 -5.91
N ALA A 18 -16.91 -16.11 -5.93
CA ALA A 18 -16.10 -16.78 -6.95
C ALA A 18 -16.85 -16.93 -8.29
N GLY A 19 -16.12 -17.31 -9.34
CA GLY A 19 -16.69 -17.55 -10.67
C GLY A 19 -17.64 -18.76 -10.69
N MET A 20 -18.68 -18.72 -11.52
CA MET A 20 -19.71 -19.76 -11.60
C MET A 20 -19.10 -21.15 -11.88
N MET A 21 -18.13 -21.25 -12.79
CA MET A 21 -17.49 -22.53 -13.14
C MET A 21 -16.62 -23.06 -12.00
N GLU A 22 -15.97 -22.16 -11.25
CA GLU A 22 -15.18 -22.52 -10.08
C GLU A 22 -16.06 -23.04 -8.95
N CYS A 23 -17.20 -22.37 -8.68
CA CYS A 23 -18.20 -22.83 -7.72
C CYS A 23 -18.77 -24.21 -8.12
N LYS A 24 -19.10 -24.40 -9.39
CA LYS A 24 -19.60 -25.70 -9.89
C LYS A 24 -18.55 -26.80 -9.68
N LYS A 25 -17.27 -26.53 -10.01
CA LYS A 25 -16.19 -27.51 -9.82
C LYS A 25 -16.00 -27.84 -8.33
N ALA A 26 -15.99 -26.86 -7.45
CA ALA A 26 -15.85 -27.06 -6.02
C ALA A 26 -17.01 -27.91 -5.43
N LEU A 27 -18.25 -27.66 -5.87
CA LEU A 27 -19.40 -28.46 -5.47
C LEU A 27 -19.35 -29.92 -5.97
N VAL A 28 -18.85 -30.14 -7.19
CA VAL A 28 -18.62 -31.50 -7.71
C VAL A 28 -17.59 -32.23 -6.85
N GLU A 29 -16.47 -31.60 -6.53
CA GLU A 29 -15.40 -32.17 -5.69
C GLU A 29 -15.87 -32.40 -4.24
N ALA A 30 -16.82 -31.61 -3.74
CA ALA A 30 -17.42 -31.73 -2.41
C ALA A 30 -18.70 -32.57 -2.39
N ASN A 31 -19.07 -33.25 -3.50
CA ASN A 31 -20.31 -34.04 -3.62
C ASN A 31 -21.58 -33.26 -3.22
N GLY A 32 -21.62 -31.94 -3.50
CA GLY A 32 -22.76 -31.06 -3.19
C GLY A 32 -22.78 -30.46 -1.79
N ASP A 33 -21.78 -30.74 -0.96
CA ASP A 33 -21.63 -30.14 0.35
C ASP A 33 -21.03 -28.71 0.21
N ILE A 34 -21.84 -27.69 0.55
CA ILE A 34 -21.47 -26.28 0.41
C ILE A 34 -20.35 -25.91 1.37
N GLU A 35 -20.39 -26.38 2.63
CA GLU A 35 -19.37 -26.03 3.62
C GLU A 35 -18.01 -26.62 3.26
N LEU A 36 -18.01 -27.89 2.86
CA LEU A 36 -16.79 -28.54 2.36
C LEU A 36 -16.27 -27.89 1.08
N ALA A 37 -17.17 -27.46 0.19
CA ALA A 37 -16.78 -26.70 -1.00
C ALA A 37 -16.10 -25.35 -0.65
N ILE A 38 -16.65 -24.60 0.32
CA ILE A 38 -16.05 -23.36 0.82
C ILE A 38 -14.67 -23.63 1.38
N ASP A 39 -14.51 -24.62 2.25
CA ASP A 39 -13.22 -24.97 2.86
C ASP A 39 -12.18 -25.37 1.81
N ASN A 40 -12.55 -26.15 0.82
CA ASN A 40 -11.68 -26.53 -0.28
C ASN A 40 -11.28 -25.31 -1.15
N MET A 41 -12.21 -24.39 -1.39
CA MET A 41 -11.95 -23.15 -2.11
C MET A 41 -11.01 -22.23 -1.33
N ARG A 42 -11.14 -22.12 0.00
CA ARG A 42 -10.22 -21.37 0.87
C ARG A 42 -8.81 -21.95 0.79
N LYS A 43 -8.65 -23.27 0.97
CA LYS A 43 -7.35 -23.96 0.85
C LYS A 43 -6.71 -23.78 -0.52
N SER A 44 -7.48 -23.95 -1.59
CA SER A 44 -7.00 -23.75 -2.96
C SER A 44 -6.68 -22.28 -3.25
N GLY A 45 -7.42 -21.34 -2.67
CA GLY A 45 -7.18 -19.90 -2.75
C GLY A 45 -5.84 -19.50 -2.15
N GLN A 46 -5.51 -20.01 -0.95
CA GLN A 46 -4.22 -19.82 -0.31
C GLN A 46 -3.07 -20.37 -1.17
N ALA A 47 -3.23 -21.57 -1.74
CA ALA A 47 -2.24 -22.16 -2.62
C ALA A 47 -2.04 -21.35 -3.92
N LYS A 48 -3.12 -20.81 -4.49
CA LYS A 48 -3.07 -19.91 -5.65
C LYS A 48 -2.36 -18.59 -5.31
N ALA A 49 -2.67 -18.00 -4.16
CA ALA A 49 -2.03 -16.78 -3.68
C ALA A 49 -0.53 -16.98 -3.45
N ALA A 50 -0.13 -18.08 -2.81
CA ALA A 50 1.27 -18.43 -2.60
C ALA A 50 2.05 -18.57 -3.92
N LYS A 51 1.47 -19.20 -4.94
CA LYS A 51 2.09 -19.32 -6.27
C LYS A 51 2.29 -17.96 -6.97
N LYS A 52 1.49 -16.96 -6.63
CA LYS A 52 1.55 -15.62 -7.22
C LYS A 52 2.40 -14.64 -6.40
N ALA A 53 2.75 -14.96 -5.16
CA ALA A 53 3.47 -14.08 -4.25
C ALA A 53 4.82 -13.57 -4.82
N GLY A 54 5.47 -14.33 -5.70
CA GLY A 54 6.70 -13.92 -6.37
C GLY A 54 6.54 -12.96 -7.56
N ARG A 55 5.31 -12.61 -7.96
CA ARG A 55 5.07 -11.67 -9.05
C ARG A 55 5.24 -10.23 -8.57
N VAL A 56 5.81 -9.40 -9.43
CA VAL A 56 6.01 -7.97 -9.12
C VAL A 56 4.66 -7.26 -9.05
N ALA A 57 4.37 -6.68 -7.90
CA ALA A 57 3.20 -5.85 -7.64
C ALA A 57 3.68 -4.39 -7.49
N ALA A 58 3.77 -3.66 -8.62
CA ALA A 58 4.31 -2.30 -8.66
C ALA A 58 3.22 -1.22 -8.65
N GLU A 59 1.99 -1.58 -8.98
CA GLU A 59 0.83 -0.71 -8.90
C GLU A 59 0.16 -0.82 -7.51
N GLY A 60 -0.84 -0.01 -7.24
CA GLY A 60 -1.57 -0.06 -5.97
C GLY A 60 -2.04 1.29 -5.48
N VAL A 61 -2.30 1.37 -4.17
CA VAL A 61 -2.80 2.58 -3.51
C VAL A 61 -2.08 2.84 -2.20
N ILE A 62 -1.97 4.13 -1.87
CA ILE A 62 -1.60 4.60 -0.53
C ILE A 62 -2.84 5.21 0.12
N LEU A 63 -3.13 4.79 1.34
CA LEU A 63 -4.24 5.31 2.15
C LEU A 63 -3.70 5.98 3.41
N ALA A 64 -4.32 7.08 3.80
CA ALA A 64 -4.02 7.80 5.02
C ALA A 64 -5.21 7.75 5.98
N ARG A 65 -4.93 7.65 7.28
CA ARG A 65 -5.88 7.91 8.36
C ARG A 65 -5.23 8.84 9.37
N VAL A 66 -5.92 9.92 9.71
CA VAL A 66 -5.45 10.89 10.70
C VAL A 66 -6.54 11.08 11.74
N GLN A 67 -6.19 10.94 13.01
CA GLN A 67 -7.09 11.09 14.16
C GLN A 67 -6.32 11.60 15.37
N ASN A 68 -6.78 12.70 15.99
CA ASN A 68 -6.34 13.14 17.32
C ASN A 68 -4.81 13.11 17.55
N GLY A 69 -4.04 13.78 16.69
CA GLY A 69 -2.58 13.80 16.82
C GLY A 69 -1.85 12.51 16.45
N PHE A 70 -2.53 11.61 15.76
CA PHE A 70 -1.98 10.36 15.23
C PHE A 70 -2.28 10.22 13.75
N GLY A 71 -1.32 9.74 12.98
CA GLY A 71 -1.48 9.47 11.56
C GLY A 71 -0.87 8.13 11.16
N VAL A 72 -1.50 7.47 10.21
CA VAL A 72 -1.00 6.25 9.58
C VAL A 72 -1.11 6.32 8.06
N LEU A 73 -0.08 5.86 7.38
CA LEU A 73 -0.08 5.55 5.95
C LEU A 73 0.02 4.05 5.77
N VAL A 74 -0.79 3.51 4.89
CA VAL A 74 -0.74 2.11 4.46
C VAL A 74 -0.55 2.07 2.95
N GLU A 75 0.45 1.33 2.49
CA GLU A 75 0.65 1.02 1.07
C GLU A 75 0.22 -0.40 0.80
N MET A 76 -0.71 -0.56 -0.13
CA MET A 76 -1.16 -1.85 -0.63
C MET A 76 -0.94 -1.92 -2.14
N ASN A 77 -0.23 -2.96 -2.60
CA ASN A 77 0.16 -3.12 -3.99
C ASN A 77 -0.59 -4.25 -4.69
N CYS A 78 -0.70 -4.12 -6.02
CA CYS A 78 -1.21 -5.09 -6.98
C CYS A 78 -0.38 -5.07 -8.27
N GLU A 79 -0.66 -5.97 -9.23
CA GLU A 79 0.12 -6.06 -10.46
C GLU A 79 -0.26 -4.95 -11.45
N THR A 80 -1.54 -4.59 -11.57
CA THR A 80 -2.05 -3.64 -12.57
C THR A 80 -2.82 -2.46 -11.97
N ASP A 81 -2.87 -1.36 -12.72
CA ASP A 81 -3.66 -0.18 -12.36
C ASP A 81 -5.18 -0.42 -12.45
N PHE A 82 -5.62 -1.43 -13.18
CA PHE A 82 -7.02 -1.86 -13.23
C PHE A 82 -7.45 -2.41 -11.86
N VAL A 83 -6.65 -3.29 -11.28
CA VAL A 83 -6.92 -3.86 -9.95
C VAL A 83 -6.77 -2.81 -8.86
N ALA A 84 -5.86 -1.84 -9.01
CA ALA A 84 -5.75 -0.71 -8.06
C ALA A 84 -7.05 0.12 -7.97
N LYS A 85 -7.92 0.04 -8.96
CA LYS A 85 -9.24 0.71 -9.01
C LYS A 85 -10.41 -0.23 -8.71
N ASP A 86 -10.16 -1.53 -8.54
CA ASP A 86 -11.19 -2.53 -8.25
C ASP A 86 -11.79 -2.29 -6.86
N ALA A 87 -13.13 -2.37 -6.76
CA ALA A 87 -13.84 -2.11 -5.53
C ALA A 87 -13.47 -3.10 -4.40
N GLY A 88 -13.19 -4.36 -4.73
CA GLY A 88 -12.77 -5.38 -3.76
C GLY A 88 -11.37 -5.08 -3.23
N PHE A 89 -10.44 -4.68 -4.10
CA PHE A 89 -9.09 -4.27 -3.71
C PHE A 89 -9.11 -3.02 -2.82
N LEU A 90 -9.86 -1.98 -3.23
CA LEU A 90 -10.01 -0.76 -2.43
C LEU A 90 -10.72 -1.02 -1.10
N GLY A 91 -11.72 -1.92 -1.08
CA GLY A 91 -12.39 -2.35 0.13
C GLY A 91 -11.42 -2.98 1.13
N LEU A 92 -10.61 -3.93 0.68
CA LEU A 92 -9.57 -4.56 1.51
C LEU A 92 -8.53 -3.54 1.99
N ALA A 93 -8.07 -2.65 1.11
CA ALA A 93 -7.09 -1.63 1.46
C ALA A 93 -7.63 -0.67 2.54
N ASN A 94 -8.91 -0.27 2.46
CA ASN A 94 -9.56 0.55 3.48
C ASN A 94 -9.67 -0.20 4.82
N GLU A 95 -10.07 -1.48 4.82
CA GLU A 95 -10.13 -2.28 6.05
C GLU A 95 -8.75 -2.39 6.73
N VAL A 96 -7.67 -2.57 5.96
CA VAL A 96 -6.30 -2.59 6.48
C VAL A 96 -5.93 -1.25 7.08
N ALA A 97 -6.25 -0.14 6.41
CA ALA A 97 -5.96 1.21 6.90
C ALA A 97 -6.75 1.54 8.18
N ASP A 98 -8.01 1.16 8.24
CA ASP A 98 -8.87 1.36 9.41
C ASP A 98 -8.39 0.53 10.61
N PHE A 99 -7.98 -0.72 10.36
CA PHE A 99 -7.39 -1.58 11.39
C PHE A 99 -6.06 -1.01 11.91
N ALA A 100 -5.18 -0.53 11.02
CA ALA A 100 -3.92 0.08 11.40
C ALA A 100 -4.13 1.37 12.22
N ALA A 101 -5.15 2.16 11.89
CA ALA A 101 -5.52 3.35 12.66
C ALA A 101 -6.05 3.02 14.05
N ALA A 102 -6.84 1.94 14.18
CA ALA A 102 -7.38 1.46 15.45
C ALA A 102 -6.33 0.79 16.34
N ASN A 103 -5.31 0.16 15.74
CA ASN A 103 -4.24 -0.59 16.42
C ASN A 103 -2.91 0.11 16.23
N LYS A 104 -2.72 1.23 16.93
CA LYS A 104 -1.53 2.09 16.84
C LYS A 104 -0.24 1.27 17.03
N GLY A 105 0.69 1.41 16.08
CA GLY A 105 1.97 0.72 16.12
C GLY A 105 1.91 -0.76 15.69
N ALA A 106 0.80 -1.24 15.11
CA ALA A 106 0.74 -2.57 14.53
C ALA A 106 1.84 -2.75 13.47
N THR A 107 2.61 -3.83 13.57
CA THR A 107 3.69 -4.10 12.61
C THR A 107 3.12 -4.58 11.27
N ILE A 108 3.93 -4.50 10.23
CA ILE A 108 3.54 -4.98 8.90
C ILE A 108 3.19 -6.48 8.92
N GLU A 109 3.92 -7.27 9.69
CA GLU A 109 3.68 -8.71 9.85
C GLU A 109 2.33 -8.99 10.51
N GLN A 110 1.96 -8.19 11.50
CA GLN A 110 0.65 -8.30 12.17
C GLN A 110 -0.49 -7.96 11.21
N LEU A 111 -0.34 -6.91 10.41
CA LEU A 111 -1.32 -6.55 9.38
C LEU A 111 -1.44 -7.64 8.33
N GLN A 112 -0.32 -8.16 7.84
CA GLN A 112 -0.31 -9.24 6.86
C GLN A 112 -0.98 -10.51 7.41
N ALA A 113 -0.66 -10.90 8.63
CA ALA A 113 -1.25 -12.08 9.27
C ALA A 113 -2.77 -11.91 9.48
N GLN A 114 -3.21 -10.73 9.92
CA GLN A 114 -4.63 -10.43 10.18
C GLN A 114 -5.48 -10.49 8.90
N PHE A 115 -4.92 -10.04 7.78
CA PHE A 115 -5.66 -9.92 6.51
C PHE A 115 -5.32 -11.00 5.48
N GLU A 116 -4.46 -11.98 5.81
CA GLU A 116 -4.01 -13.00 4.88
C GLU A 116 -5.15 -13.79 4.24
N GLU A 117 -6.15 -14.18 5.01
CA GLU A 117 -7.29 -14.93 4.48
C GLU A 117 -8.08 -14.10 3.44
N LYS A 118 -8.38 -12.84 3.76
CA LYS A 118 -9.10 -11.93 2.85
C LYS A 118 -8.28 -11.62 1.60
N ARG A 119 -6.97 -11.40 1.79
CA ARG A 119 -6.02 -11.17 0.70
C ARG A 119 -5.97 -12.37 -0.25
N ALA A 120 -5.80 -13.59 0.29
CA ALA A 120 -5.72 -14.81 -0.51
C ALA A 120 -7.01 -15.09 -1.28
N ALA A 121 -8.17 -14.86 -0.66
CA ALA A 121 -9.47 -14.97 -1.32
C ALA A 121 -9.60 -14.00 -2.50
N LEU A 122 -9.16 -12.74 -2.29
CA LEU A 122 -9.20 -11.72 -3.33
C LEU A 122 -8.21 -12.02 -4.47
N VAL A 123 -6.99 -12.48 -4.16
CA VAL A 123 -6.00 -12.95 -5.14
C VAL A 123 -6.55 -14.13 -5.95
N ALA A 124 -7.26 -15.07 -5.32
CA ALA A 124 -7.88 -16.19 -6.01
C ALA A 124 -8.99 -15.72 -6.97
N LYS A 125 -9.78 -14.73 -6.56
CA LYS A 125 -10.90 -14.17 -7.33
C LYS A 125 -10.43 -13.34 -8.52
N ILE A 126 -9.51 -12.39 -8.31
CA ILE A 126 -9.06 -11.43 -9.31
C ILE A 126 -7.95 -12.02 -10.18
N GLY A 127 -7.07 -12.84 -9.61
CA GLY A 127 -6.02 -13.51 -10.35
C GLY A 127 -4.68 -12.79 -10.37
N GLU A 128 -4.52 -11.68 -9.64
CA GLU A 128 -3.29 -10.93 -9.49
C GLU A 128 -2.67 -11.08 -8.10
N ASN A 129 -1.36 -10.91 -8.01
CA ASN A 129 -0.68 -10.78 -6.73
C ASN A 129 -1.08 -9.47 -6.05
N MET A 130 -1.32 -9.55 -4.75
CA MET A 130 -1.61 -8.38 -3.90
C MET A 130 -0.83 -8.48 -2.61
N THR A 131 -0.31 -7.35 -2.13
CA THR A 131 0.49 -7.34 -0.91
C THR A 131 0.24 -6.07 -0.09
N ILE A 132 0.14 -6.21 1.22
CA ILE A 132 0.27 -5.12 2.17
C ILE A 132 1.78 -4.89 2.30
N ARG A 133 2.29 -3.80 1.71
CA ARG A 133 3.72 -3.60 1.52
C ARG A 133 4.38 -2.85 2.65
N ARG A 134 3.78 -1.73 3.06
CA ARG A 134 4.34 -0.84 4.08
C ARG A 134 3.24 -0.23 4.93
N VAL A 135 3.61 0.05 6.16
CA VAL A 135 2.84 0.88 7.08
C VAL A 135 3.81 1.87 7.73
N ALA A 136 3.37 3.10 7.89
CA ALA A 136 4.12 4.15 8.58
C ALA A 136 3.19 4.90 9.52
N TYR A 137 3.69 5.22 10.71
CA TYR A 137 2.95 5.92 11.75
C TYR A 137 3.66 7.21 12.12
N ILE A 138 2.91 8.22 12.52
CA ILE A 138 3.42 9.45 13.11
C ILE A 138 2.50 9.90 14.24
N GLU A 139 3.08 10.48 15.27
CA GLU A 139 2.35 11.09 16.39
C GLU A 139 2.86 12.51 16.63
N GLY A 140 1.98 13.40 17.07
CA GLY A 140 2.31 14.79 17.39
C GLY A 140 1.11 15.55 17.93
N ASP A 141 1.31 16.80 18.32
CA ASP A 141 0.23 17.65 18.84
C ASP A 141 -0.87 17.83 17.80
N VAL A 142 -0.47 18.04 16.54
CA VAL A 142 -1.35 18.08 15.37
C VAL A 142 -0.70 17.27 14.27
N VAL A 143 -1.48 16.48 13.54
CA VAL A 143 -0.99 15.67 12.40
C VAL A 143 -1.82 16.00 11.17
N GLY A 144 -1.12 16.39 10.09
CA GLY A 144 -1.69 16.59 8.77
C GLY A 144 -1.31 15.48 7.81
N SER A 145 -2.10 15.31 6.76
CA SER A 145 -1.81 14.37 5.68
C SER A 145 -2.09 14.97 4.31
N TYR A 146 -1.35 14.49 3.33
CA TYR A 146 -1.60 14.79 1.92
C TYR A 146 -1.42 13.54 1.07
N LEU A 147 -2.38 13.28 0.19
CA LEU A 147 -2.33 12.23 -0.81
C LEU A 147 -2.32 12.88 -2.20
N HIS A 148 -1.31 12.58 -3.00
CA HIS A 148 -1.26 13.00 -4.40
C HIS A 148 -1.63 11.81 -5.30
N GLY A 149 -2.87 11.80 -5.74
CA GLY A 149 -3.44 10.63 -6.39
C GLY A 149 -3.45 9.43 -5.43
N ALA A 150 -3.17 8.24 -5.98
CA ALA A 150 -3.12 7.00 -5.21
C ALA A 150 -1.68 6.56 -4.86
N LYS A 151 -0.65 7.31 -5.30
CA LYS A 151 0.75 6.82 -5.32
C LYS A 151 1.70 7.56 -4.39
N ILE A 152 1.35 8.76 -3.94
CA ILE A 152 2.18 9.54 -3.01
C ILE A 152 1.35 9.86 -1.78
N GLY A 153 1.89 9.54 -0.61
CA GLY A 153 1.28 9.86 0.67
C GLY A 153 2.31 10.49 1.60
N VAL A 154 1.92 11.55 2.28
CA VAL A 154 2.75 12.27 3.25
C VAL A 154 1.96 12.47 4.54
N LEU A 155 2.62 12.21 5.67
CA LEU A 155 2.18 12.61 7.00
C LEU A 155 3.15 13.63 7.56
N VAL A 156 2.62 14.65 8.21
CA VAL A 156 3.40 15.67 8.90
C VAL A 156 2.86 15.85 10.30
N ALA A 157 3.73 15.75 11.30
CA ALA A 157 3.41 16.13 12.68
C ALA A 157 3.97 17.52 12.97
N GLY A 158 3.19 18.36 13.60
CA GLY A 158 3.59 19.73 13.94
C GLY A 158 3.16 20.11 15.35
N LYS A 159 3.79 21.16 15.87
CA LYS A 159 3.45 21.80 17.13
C LYS A 159 3.13 23.26 16.87
N GLY A 160 1.96 23.70 17.39
CA GLY A 160 1.52 25.10 17.22
C GLY A 160 1.12 25.44 15.78
N ALA A 161 0.89 24.45 14.93
CA ALA A 161 0.42 24.61 13.56
C ALA A 161 -1.09 24.29 13.48
N ASP A 162 -1.76 24.85 12.50
CA ASP A 162 -3.11 24.46 12.13
C ASP A 162 -3.12 23.41 11.01
N ASP A 163 -4.28 22.85 10.75
CA ASP A 163 -4.45 21.78 9.74
C ASP A 163 -4.11 22.27 8.31
N GLU A 164 -4.39 23.54 8.00
CA GLU A 164 -4.13 24.11 6.69
C GLU A 164 -2.61 24.24 6.44
N LEU A 165 -1.87 24.76 7.42
CA LEU A 165 -0.41 24.84 7.34
C LEU A 165 0.23 23.45 7.19
N LEU A 166 -0.19 22.48 7.99
CA LEU A 166 0.33 21.10 7.89
C LEU A 166 0.04 20.47 6.54
N LYS A 167 -1.14 20.73 5.98
CA LYS A 167 -1.49 20.27 4.62
C LYS A 167 -0.57 20.90 3.56
N HIS A 168 -0.30 22.21 3.65
CA HIS A 168 0.61 22.89 2.72
C HIS A 168 2.03 22.35 2.84
N ILE A 169 2.52 22.12 4.06
CA ILE A 169 3.83 21.49 4.29
C ILE A 169 3.85 20.08 3.68
N ALA A 170 2.80 19.26 3.91
CA ALA A 170 2.73 17.91 3.34
C ALA A 170 2.71 17.92 1.80
N MET A 171 2.05 18.90 1.18
CA MET A 171 2.10 19.11 -0.28
C MET A 171 3.50 19.45 -0.76
N HIS A 172 4.20 20.34 -0.03
CA HIS A 172 5.59 20.71 -0.34
C HIS A 172 6.53 19.51 -0.21
N VAL A 173 6.41 18.72 0.86
CA VAL A 173 7.16 17.47 1.06
C VAL A 173 6.90 16.47 -0.07
N ALA A 174 5.64 16.32 -0.50
CA ALA A 174 5.30 15.45 -1.63
C ALA A 174 6.00 15.86 -2.93
N ALA A 175 6.17 17.16 -3.15
CA ALA A 175 6.81 17.69 -4.36
C ALA A 175 8.34 17.65 -4.28
N SER A 176 8.93 18.05 -3.15
CA SER A 176 10.38 18.21 -2.98
C SER A 176 11.11 16.92 -2.60
N ARG A 177 10.41 15.95 -1.98
CA ARG A 177 10.95 14.66 -1.50
C ARG A 177 12.23 14.84 -0.66
N PRO A 178 12.20 15.61 0.42
CA PRO A 178 13.37 15.81 1.25
C PRO A 178 13.83 14.50 1.88
N ASP A 179 15.14 14.25 1.86
CA ASP A 179 15.73 13.05 2.49
C ASP A 179 15.83 13.21 4.00
N TYR A 180 15.90 14.45 4.49
CA TYR A 180 16.11 14.78 5.91
C TYR A 180 15.12 15.85 6.37
N VAL A 181 14.77 15.83 7.64
CA VAL A 181 13.86 16.82 8.25
C VAL A 181 14.65 18.04 8.73
N ASN A 182 15.83 17.84 9.33
CA ASN A 182 16.68 18.92 9.84
C ASN A 182 18.08 18.83 9.24
N PRO A 183 18.78 19.97 9.13
CA PRO A 183 20.18 19.99 8.68
C PRO A 183 21.11 19.14 9.56
N SER A 184 20.80 19.00 10.86
CA SER A 184 21.56 18.16 11.81
C SER A 184 21.44 16.66 11.53
N ASP A 185 20.41 16.24 10.79
CA ASP A 185 20.16 14.82 10.48
C ASP A 185 20.98 14.36 9.26
N VAL A 186 21.61 15.31 8.54
CA VAL A 186 22.42 15.02 7.35
C VAL A 186 23.77 14.44 7.78
N PRO A 187 24.15 13.22 7.35
CA PRO A 187 25.47 12.67 7.64
C PRO A 187 26.60 13.57 7.15
N ALA A 188 27.67 13.71 7.95
CA ALA A 188 28.81 14.57 7.62
C ALA A 188 29.45 14.21 6.27
N GLU A 189 29.51 12.94 5.93
CA GLU A 189 30.02 12.46 4.64
C GLU A 189 29.19 12.94 3.43
N VAL A 190 27.86 13.04 3.58
CA VAL A 190 26.96 13.56 2.55
C VAL A 190 27.21 15.07 2.37
N VAL A 191 27.33 15.80 3.47
CA VAL A 191 27.64 17.24 3.44
C VAL A 191 28.98 17.50 2.77
N GLU A 192 30.01 16.73 3.11
CA GLU A 192 31.37 16.88 2.54
C GLU A 192 31.37 16.53 1.04
N HIS A 193 30.67 15.46 0.67
CA HIS A 193 30.56 15.06 -0.75
C HIS A 193 29.88 16.16 -1.58
N GLU A 194 28.73 16.65 -1.14
CA GLU A 194 28.01 17.72 -1.84
C GLU A 194 28.80 19.03 -1.89
N ARG A 195 29.50 19.35 -0.80
CA ARG A 195 30.38 20.53 -0.75
C ARG A 195 31.49 20.45 -1.82
N ASN A 196 32.11 19.30 -1.98
CA ASN A 196 33.16 19.10 -2.99
C ASN A 196 32.60 19.28 -4.40
N ILE A 197 31.40 18.72 -4.69
CA ILE A 197 30.72 18.93 -5.97
C ILE A 197 30.47 20.43 -6.23
N GLN A 198 29.95 21.15 -5.23
CA GLN A 198 29.67 22.58 -5.38
C GLN A 198 30.96 23.42 -5.57
N VAL A 199 32.05 23.04 -4.91
CA VAL A 199 33.37 23.67 -5.12
C VAL A 199 33.86 23.45 -6.55
N ASP A 200 33.77 22.22 -7.06
CA ASP A 200 34.20 21.89 -8.43
C ASP A 200 33.36 22.65 -9.47
N ILE A 201 32.03 22.73 -9.29
CA ILE A 201 31.16 23.55 -10.15
C ILE A 201 31.55 25.01 -10.12
N ALA A 202 31.82 25.57 -8.94
CA ALA A 202 32.24 26.95 -8.80
C ALA A 202 33.59 27.19 -9.49
N MET A 203 34.56 26.31 -9.33
CA MET A 203 35.86 26.39 -10.01
C MET A 203 35.73 26.36 -11.52
N LEU A 204 34.89 25.46 -12.05
CA LEU A 204 34.62 25.38 -13.49
C LEU A 204 33.95 26.66 -14.02
N SER A 205 33.06 27.28 -13.27
CA SER A 205 32.42 28.55 -13.66
C SER A 205 33.37 29.75 -13.62
N LEU A 206 34.36 29.76 -12.73
CA LEU A 206 35.35 30.80 -12.61
C LEU A 206 36.43 30.76 -13.70
N ILE A 207 36.71 29.61 -14.32
CA ILE A 207 37.66 29.46 -15.43
C ILE A 207 37.22 30.32 -16.63
N HIS A 208 35.93 30.55 -16.85
CA HIS A 208 35.43 31.41 -17.93
C HIS A 208 35.48 32.92 -17.62
N ILE A 209 35.72 33.30 -16.36
CA ILE A 209 35.77 34.73 -15.93
C ILE A 209 37.20 35.26 -15.97
N SER A 210 38.19 34.40 -16.03
CA SER A 210 39.63 34.80 -15.85
C SER A 210 40.42 34.95 -17.15
N GLU A 211 39.83 34.98 -18.35
CA GLU A 211 40.54 35.45 -19.54
C GLU A 211 40.48 36.97 -19.65
N PRO A 212 41.59 37.69 -19.38
CA PRO A 212 41.65 39.11 -19.69
C PRO A 212 41.64 39.28 -21.22
N THR A 213 40.59 39.89 -21.74
CA THR A 213 40.57 40.41 -23.10
C THR A 213 41.77 41.35 -23.28
N ARG A 214 42.77 40.88 -24.04
CA ARG A 214 43.83 41.72 -24.58
C ARG A 214 43.36 42.45 -25.85
#